data_becba8df6862998ac53457f0b5897b8a
#
_entry.id   becba8df6862998ac53457f0b5897b8a
#
_cell.length_a   1.000
_cell.length_b   1.000
_cell.length_c   1.000
_cell.angle_alpha   90.00
_cell.angle_beta   90.00
_cell.angle_gamma   90.00
#
_symmetry.space_group_name_H-M   'P 1'
#
loop_
_entity.id
_entity.type
_entity.pdbx_description
1 polymer ?
#
loop_
_entity_poly.entity_id
_entity_poly.type
_entity_poly.pdbx_seq_one_letter_code
_entity_poly.pdbx_strand_id
1 'polypeptide(L)'
;MAYFTFEAYLNFVGSSVEPTAWKDERKFFSKGQYRGTQGKLKLLCEKYQIKVDRDKRPYLTVREAGWLRDYLAHGKPDRYALEVAVEEGKLPDMFGDLKIYHLVTREKADRTLRDTEEFIEYLHGKIAEKRKPPYDVTFVGRALNFPLASASGSTQHPR
;
A
#
# COMPACT_ATOMS: atom_id res chain seq x y z
N MET A 1 5.62 -6.27 0.62
CA MET A 1 4.64 -6.53 -0.47
C MET A 1 3.48 -5.54 -0.42
N ALA A 2 2.67 -5.44 0.65
CA ALA A 2 1.47 -4.58 0.71
C ALA A 2 1.66 -3.13 0.25
N TYR A 3 2.73 -2.45 0.65
CA TYR A 3 2.98 -1.07 0.21
C TYR A 3 3.23 -0.95 -1.30
N PHE A 4 3.90 -1.92 -1.92
CA PHE A 4 4.08 -1.94 -3.38
C PHE A 4 2.75 -2.14 -4.12
N THR A 5 1.82 -2.92 -3.54
CA THR A 5 0.46 -3.05 -4.07
C THR A 5 -0.26 -1.71 -4.06
N PHE A 6 -0.13 -0.95 -2.97
CA PHE A 6 -0.68 0.40 -2.89
C PHE A 6 -0.07 1.36 -3.92
N GLU A 7 1.27 1.35 -4.10
CA GLU A 7 1.95 2.16 -5.13
C GLU A 7 1.47 1.78 -6.54
N ALA A 8 1.38 0.49 -6.83
CA ALA A 8 0.89 -0.02 -8.11
C ALA A 8 -0.56 0.42 -8.37
N TYR A 9 -1.42 0.34 -7.34
CA TYR A 9 -2.79 0.83 -7.42
C TYR A 9 -2.86 2.31 -7.76
N LEU A 10 -2.09 3.16 -7.06
CA LEU A 10 -2.08 4.60 -7.33
C LEU A 10 -1.60 4.91 -8.77
N ASN A 11 -0.61 4.16 -9.26
CA ASN A 11 -0.12 4.33 -10.62
C ASN A 11 -1.16 3.93 -11.66
N PHE A 12 -1.80 2.79 -11.45
CA PHE A 12 -2.84 2.31 -12.35
C PHE A 12 -4.03 3.26 -12.40
N VAL A 13 -4.61 3.58 -11.25
CA VAL A 13 -5.77 4.47 -11.17
C VAL A 13 -5.39 5.87 -11.67
N GLY A 14 -4.25 6.39 -11.21
CA GLY A 14 -3.79 7.71 -11.60
C GLY A 14 -3.59 7.86 -13.11
N SER A 15 -2.99 6.88 -13.76
CA SER A 15 -2.82 6.89 -15.23
C SER A 15 -4.17 6.88 -15.98
N SER A 16 -5.18 6.24 -15.42
CA SER A 16 -6.53 6.18 -16.00
C SER A 16 -7.34 7.45 -15.76
N VAL A 17 -7.19 8.08 -14.60
CA VAL A 17 -8.04 9.21 -14.19
C VAL A 17 -7.36 10.57 -14.36
N GLU A 18 -6.03 10.60 -14.40
CA GLU A 18 -5.18 11.79 -14.57
C GLU A 18 -4.03 11.54 -15.57
N PRO A 19 -4.31 11.17 -16.81
CA PRO A 19 -3.29 10.80 -17.78
C PRO A 19 -2.24 11.90 -17.99
N THR A 20 -2.61 13.18 -17.83
CA THR A 20 -1.69 14.30 -18.00
C THR A 20 -0.57 14.29 -16.96
N ALA A 21 -0.89 14.05 -15.68
CA ALA A 21 0.10 14.00 -14.60
C ALA A 21 0.96 12.73 -14.68
N TRP A 22 0.38 11.60 -15.14
CA TRP A 22 1.09 10.33 -15.26
C TRP A 22 1.85 10.16 -16.57
N LYS A 23 1.61 10.98 -17.61
CA LYS A 23 2.37 10.94 -18.86
C LYS A 23 3.87 11.14 -18.66
N ASP A 24 4.25 12.01 -17.73
CA ASP A 24 5.65 12.23 -17.32
C ASP A 24 5.77 12.07 -15.80
N GLU A 25 5.42 10.88 -15.33
CA GLU A 25 5.34 10.52 -13.90
C GLU A 25 6.60 10.91 -13.13
N ARG A 26 7.78 10.53 -13.67
CA ARG A 26 9.07 10.79 -13.02
C ARG A 26 9.32 12.29 -12.81
N LYS A 27 8.94 13.11 -13.76
CA LYS A 27 9.12 14.56 -13.67
C LYS A 27 8.07 15.20 -12.78
N PHE A 28 6.80 14.84 -12.97
CA PHE A 28 5.69 15.43 -12.24
C PHE A 28 5.76 15.15 -10.74
N PHE A 29 6.05 13.89 -10.36
CA PHE A 29 6.11 13.46 -8.97
C PHE A 29 7.52 13.46 -8.36
N SER A 30 8.50 14.11 -8.98
CA SER A 30 9.87 14.18 -8.44
C SER A 30 10.03 15.25 -7.36
N LYS A 31 9.24 16.31 -7.41
CA LYS A 31 9.37 17.48 -6.54
C LYS A 31 8.04 18.20 -6.32
N GLY A 32 8.05 19.18 -5.42
CA GLY A 32 6.85 19.98 -5.12
C GLY A 32 5.87 19.26 -4.20
N GLN A 33 4.64 19.77 -4.17
CA GLN A 33 3.60 19.30 -3.24
C GLN A 33 3.07 17.90 -3.53
N TYR A 34 3.30 17.38 -4.74
CA TYR A 34 2.87 16.05 -5.16
C TYR A 34 4.01 15.05 -5.25
N ARG A 35 5.09 15.26 -4.49
CA ARG A 35 6.26 14.39 -4.55
C ARG A 35 5.96 12.96 -4.06
N GLY A 36 6.40 11.95 -4.83
CA GLY A 36 6.39 10.52 -4.48
C GLY A 36 5.00 9.94 -4.31
N THR A 37 4.92 8.78 -3.68
CA THR A 37 3.67 8.03 -3.48
C THR A 37 2.63 8.82 -2.68
N GLN A 38 3.06 9.55 -1.64
CA GLN A 38 2.17 10.41 -0.86
C GLN A 38 1.64 11.58 -1.69
N GLY A 39 2.44 12.10 -2.61
CA GLY A 39 2.01 13.14 -3.55
C GLY A 39 0.98 12.65 -4.54
N LYS A 40 1.14 11.43 -5.06
CA LYS A 40 0.15 10.77 -5.93
C LYS A 40 -1.19 10.61 -5.22
N LEU A 41 -1.17 10.11 -3.99
CA LEU A 41 -2.37 10.00 -3.16
C LEU A 41 -3.01 11.38 -2.93
N LYS A 42 -2.20 12.39 -2.58
CA LYS A 42 -2.67 13.76 -2.35
C LYS A 42 -3.40 14.32 -3.58
N LEU A 43 -2.81 14.17 -4.77
CA LEU A 43 -3.40 14.63 -6.02
C LEU A 43 -4.77 13.99 -6.28
N LEU A 44 -4.88 12.67 -6.11
CA LEU A 44 -6.16 11.96 -6.26
C LEU A 44 -7.18 12.39 -5.22
N CYS A 45 -6.78 12.54 -3.95
CA CYS A 45 -7.67 12.98 -2.89
C CYS A 45 -8.20 14.40 -3.14
N GLU A 46 -7.36 15.33 -3.56
CA GLU A 46 -7.77 16.70 -3.88
C GLU A 46 -8.72 16.72 -5.08
N LYS A 47 -8.37 16.02 -6.16
CA LYS A 47 -9.21 15.98 -7.36
C LYS A 47 -10.59 15.39 -7.11
N TYR A 48 -10.65 14.30 -6.39
CA TYR A 48 -11.90 13.59 -6.10
C TYR A 48 -12.53 13.99 -4.76
N GLN A 49 -11.99 15.02 -4.08
CA GLN A 49 -12.49 15.51 -2.79
C GLN A 49 -12.65 14.36 -1.78
N ILE A 50 -11.67 13.46 -1.73
CA ILE A 50 -11.65 12.32 -0.82
C ILE A 50 -11.03 12.78 0.49
N LYS A 51 -11.78 12.63 1.58
CA LYS A 51 -11.27 12.92 2.92
C LYS A 51 -10.60 11.68 3.49
N VAL A 52 -9.31 11.77 3.78
CA VAL A 52 -8.53 10.72 4.43
C VAL A 52 -8.15 11.20 5.83
N ASP A 53 -8.56 10.45 6.84
CA ASP A 53 -8.10 10.68 8.21
C ASP A 53 -6.66 10.13 8.32
N ARG A 54 -5.70 11.05 8.45
CA ARG A 54 -4.28 10.72 8.39
C ARG A 54 -3.74 10.07 9.65
N ASP A 55 -4.49 10.15 10.74
CA ASP A 55 -4.07 9.68 12.06
C ASP A 55 -4.79 8.40 12.47
N LYS A 56 -5.67 7.89 11.60
CA LYS A 56 -6.41 6.65 11.82
C LYS A 56 -6.10 5.58 10.79
N ARG A 57 -6.34 4.34 11.20
CA ARG A 57 -6.37 3.20 10.29
C ARG A 57 -7.55 3.36 9.32
N PRO A 58 -7.47 2.81 8.12
CA PRO A 58 -6.37 2.00 7.56
C PRO A 58 -5.18 2.81 7.04
N TYR A 59 -5.34 4.12 6.78
CA TYR A 59 -4.28 4.95 6.18
C TYR A 59 -3.00 5.01 7.03
N LEU A 60 -3.13 5.12 8.36
CA LEU A 60 -1.97 5.16 9.26
C LEU A 60 -1.04 3.96 9.05
N THR A 61 -1.59 2.76 8.97
CA THR A 61 -0.84 1.52 8.72
C THR A 61 -0.14 1.54 7.35
N VAL A 62 -0.82 2.02 6.30
CA VAL A 62 -0.21 2.15 4.96
C VAL A 62 0.96 3.13 4.98
N ARG A 63 0.84 4.25 5.69
CA ARG A 63 1.92 5.23 5.87
C ARG A 63 3.11 4.64 6.61
N GLU A 64 2.86 3.89 7.68
CA GLU A 64 3.91 3.19 8.43
C GLU A 64 4.62 2.13 7.58
N ALA A 65 3.89 1.40 6.75
CA ALA A 65 4.47 0.44 5.80
C ALA A 65 5.37 1.13 4.76
N GLY A 66 5.01 2.32 4.31
CA GLY A 66 5.85 3.16 3.44
C GLY A 66 7.15 3.57 4.12
N TRP A 67 7.06 4.03 5.36
CA TRP A 67 8.25 4.35 6.16
C TRP A 67 9.15 3.13 6.36
N LEU A 68 8.57 1.97 6.70
CA LEU A 68 9.33 0.73 6.88
C LEU A 68 10.03 0.31 5.58
N ARG A 69 9.34 0.40 4.44
CA ARG A 69 9.94 0.13 3.13
C ARG A 69 11.13 1.02 2.85
N ASP A 70 11.02 2.32 3.11
CA ASP A 70 12.11 3.28 2.91
C ASP A 70 13.28 3.02 3.87
N TYR A 71 12.98 2.68 5.12
CA TYR A 71 13.98 2.31 6.11
C TYR A 71 14.78 1.08 5.66
N LEU A 72 14.10 0.04 5.15
CA LEU A 72 14.73 -1.18 4.65
C LEU A 72 15.53 -0.94 3.36
N ALA A 73 14.99 -0.14 2.44
CA ALA A 73 15.61 0.13 1.15
C ALA A 73 16.89 0.96 1.26
N HIS A 74 16.95 1.86 2.23
CA HIS A 74 18.09 2.76 2.41
C HIS A 74 19.15 2.26 3.39
N GLY A 75 18.89 1.10 4.04
CA GLY A 75 19.89 0.35 4.81
C GLY A 75 20.71 1.20 5.80
N LYS A 76 20.06 2.13 6.52
CA LYS A 76 20.81 2.92 7.50
C LYS A 76 21.30 1.98 8.58
N PRO A 77 22.62 1.85 8.79
CA PRO A 77 23.14 1.01 9.85
C PRO A 77 22.68 1.57 11.19
N ASP A 78 21.87 0.81 11.90
CA ASP A 78 21.64 1.09 13.32
C ASP A 78 22.95 0.76 14.05
N ARG A 79 23.52 1.73 14.75
CA ARG A 79 24.66 1.49 15.64
C ARG A 79 24.11 0.96 16.94
N TYR A 80 24.37 -0.32 17.23
CA TYR A 80 24.08 -0.91 18.53
C TYR A 80 25.38 -0.99 19.33
N ALA A 81 25.35 -0.47 20.55
CA ALA A 81 26.32 -0.87 21.56
C ALA A 81 25.81 -2.18 22.18
N LEU A 82 26.39 -3.30 21.79
CA LEU A 82 26.06 -4.59 22.36
C LEU A 82 26.92 -4.81 23.60
N GLU A 83 26.38 -4.58 24.78
CA GLU A 83 26.95 -5.11 26.01
C GLU A 83 26.46 -6.54 26.17
N VAL A 84 27.27 -7.50 25.76
CA VAL A 84 26.93 -8.93 25.83
C VAL A 84 27.50 -9.48 27.14
N ALA A 85 26.65 -9.72 28.11
CA ALA A 85 26.97 -10.59 29.23
C ALA A 85 26.99 -12.05 28.71
N VAL A 86 28.14 -12.61 28.46
CA VAL A 86 28.29 -14.01 28.02
C VAL A 86 28.20 -14.90 29.26
N GLU A 87 27.08 -15.57 29.48
CA GLU A 87 26.98 -16.69 30.39
C GLU A 87 27.66 -17.92 29.75
N GLU A 88 28.49 -18.60 30.52
CA GLU A 88 29.23 -19.79 30.06
C GLU A 88 28.25 -20.86 29.56
N GLY A 89 28.38 -21.23 28.26
CA GLY A 89 27.55 -22.23 27.60
C GLY A 89 26.30 -21.76 26.91
N LYS A 90 25.99 -20.45 26.89
CA LYS A 90 24.89 -19.88 26.11
C LYS A 90 25.42 -18.92 25.07
N LEU A 91 25.04 -19.15 23.79
CA LEU A 91 25.25 -18.15 22.73
C LEU A 91 24.33 -16.95 23.03
N PRO A 92 24.87 -15.73 23.09
CA PRO A 92 24.03 -14.54 23.28
C PRO A 92 23.09 -14.40 22.09
N ASP A 93 21.84 -14.01 22.36
CA ASP A 93 20.91 -13.63 21.32
C ASP A 93 21.34 -12.29 20.70
N MET A 94 22.31 -12.36 19.78
CA MET A 94 22.89 -11.20 19.12
C MET A 94 21.87 -10.45 18.23
N PHE A 95 20.68 -11.00 18.05
CA PHE A 95 19.69 -10.47 17.13
C PHE A 95 18.39 -10.00 17.80
N GLY A 96 18.14 -10.41 19.05
CA GLY A 96 16.89 -10.14 19.77
C GLY A 96 16.55 -8.65 19.89
N ASP A 97 17.54 -7.79 20.00
CA ASP A 97 17.35 -6.35 20.17
C ASP A 97 17.37 -5.53 18.87
N LEU A 98 17.51 -6.19 17.72
CA LEU A 98 17.46 -5.45 16.45
C LEU A 98 16.05 -4.87 16.26
N LYS A 99 15.99 -3.56 16.15
CA LYS A 99 14.75 -2.79 15.92
C LYS A 99 13.87 -3.38 14.82
N ILE A 100 14.48 -3.97 13.79
CA ILE A 100 13.77 -4.59 12.70
C ILE A 100 12.89 -5.77 13.10
N TYR A 101 13.32 -6.60 14.09
CA TYR A 101 12.53 -7.72 14.58
C TYR A 101 11.26 -7.26 15.29
N HIS A 102 11.31 -6.11 15.95
CA HIS A 102 10.12 -5.51 16.57
C HIS A 102 9.21 -4.81 15.55
N LEU A 103 9.76 -4.41 14.41
CA LEU A 103 9.00 -3.75 13.33
C LEU A 103 8.33 -4.76 12.39
N VAL A 104 8.94 -5.94 12.18
CA VAL A 104 8.48 -6.95 11.21
C VAL A 104 8.00 -8.19 11.95
N THR A 105 6.78 -8.14 12.48
CA THR A 105 6.10 -9.31 13.05
C THR A 105 5.02 -9.82 12.08
N ARG A 106 4.67 -11.11 12.18
CA ARG A 106 3.59 -11.71 11.39
C ARG A 106 2.28 -10.94 11.57
N GLU A 107 1.94 -10.61 12.80
CA GLU A 107 0.72 -9.85 13.12
C GLU A 107 0.70 -8.47 12.44
N LYS A 108 1.84 -7.75 12.46
CA LYS A 108 1.97 -6.46 11.76
C LYS A 108 1.89 -6.63 10.25
N ALA A 109 2.47 -7.70 9.70
CA ALA A 109 2.39 -7.99 8.27
C ALA A 109 0.95 -8.28 7.83
N ASP A 110 0.23 -9.14 8.56
CA ASP A 110 -1.16 -9.48 8.29
C ASP A 110 -2.08 -8.25 8.42
N ARG A 111 -1.84 -7.41 9.43
CA ARG A 111 -2.55 -6.14 9.60
C ARG A 111 -2.28 -5.19 8.44
N THR A 112 -1.01 -5.04 8.05
CA THR A 112 -0.63 -4.16 6.94
C THR A 112 -1.30 -4.58 5.64
N LEU A 113 -1.39 -5.88 5.38
CA LEU A 113 -2.08 -6.39 4.20
C LEU A 113 -3.56 -5.99 4.22
N ARG A 114 -4.28 -6.33 5.29
CA ARG A 114 -5.72 -5.99 5.42
C ARG A 114 -6.00 -4.50 5.33
N ASP A 115 -5.23 -3.68 6.04
CA ASP A 115 -5.42 -2.23 6.03
C ASP A 115 -5.10 -1.62 4.65
N THR A 116 -4.15 -2.21 3.92
CA THR A 116 -3.85 -1.77 2.55
C THR A 116 -4.98 -2.10 1.61
N GLU A 117 -5.55 -3.30 1.69
CA GLU A 117 -6.72 -3.70 0.90
C GLU A 117 -7.92 -2.80 1.21
N GLU A 118 -8.25 -2.63 2.48
CA GLU A 118 -9.35 -1.76 2.93
C GLU A 118 -9.19 -0.33 2.44
N PHE A 119 -7.97 0.20 2.50
CA PHE A 119 -7.70 1.56 2.05
C PHE A 119 -7.80 1.71 0.53
N ILE A 120 -7.34 0.72 -0.23
CA ILE A 120 -7.49 0.69 -1.69
C ILE A 120 -8.98 0.63 -2.06
N GLU A 121 -9.77 -0.24 -1.41
CA GLU A 121 -11.21 -0.34 -1.64
C GLU A 121 -11.93 0.97 -1.34
N TYR A 122 -11.60 1.60 -0.23
CA TYR A 122 -12.14 2.91 0.13
C TYR A 122 -11.84 3.97 -0.94
N LEU A 123 -10.57 4.09 -1.36
CA LEU A 123 -10.19 5.05 -2.39
C LEU A 123 -10.88 4.76 -3.72
N HIS A 124 -10.90 3.49 -4.11
CA HIS A 124 -11.52 3.05 -5.35
C HIS A 124 -13.02 3.36 -5.38
N GLY A 125 -13.73 3.02 -4.31
CA GLY A 125 -15.16 3.34 -4.16
C GLY A 125 -15.42 4.83 -4.27
N LYS A 126 -14.62 5.67 -3.60
CA LYS A 126 -14.76 7.13 -3.66
C LYS A 126 -14.46 7.73 -5.03
N ILE A 127 -13.51 7.18 -5.76
CA ILE A 127 -13.21 7.61 -7.14
C ILE A 127 -14.35 7.17 -8.08
N ALA A 128 -14.82 5.94 -7.93
CA ALA A 128 -15.93 5.40 -8.74
C ALA A 128 -17.24 6.18 -8.54
N GLU A 129 -17.58 6.55 -7.30
CA GLU A 129 -18.75 7.39 -6.99
C GLU A 129 -18.73 8.74 -7.73
N LYS A 130 -17.55 9.29 -7.96
CA LYS A 130 -17.36 10.63 -8.57
C LYS A 130 -17.15 10.56 -10.10
N ARG A 131 -16.85 9.41 -10.64
CA ARG A 131 -16.71 9.18 -12.07
C ARG A 131 -18.00 8.61 -12.65
N LYS A 132 -18.53 9.27 -13.70
CA LYS A 132 -19.63 8.68 -14.47
C LYS A 132 -19.15 7.43 -15.23
N PRO A 133 -19.97 6.37 -15.33
CA PRO A 133 -19.63 5.16 -16.10
C PRO A 133 -19.25 5.48 -17.58
N PRO A 134 -18.43 4.64 -18.22
CA PRO A 134 -17.94 3.35 -17.75
C PRO A 134 -16.57 3.46 -17.09
N TYR A 135 -16.51 3.20 -15.79
CA TYR A 135 -15.26 2.99 -15.08
C TYR A 135 -15.11 1.49 -14.82
N ASP A 136 -14.13 0.88 -15.44
CA ASP A 136 -13.93 -0.57 -15.31
C ASP A 136 -13.32 -0.91 -13.94
N VAL A 137 -14.16 -1.47 -13.08
CA VAL A 137 -13.82 -1.89 -11.70
C VAL A 137 -13.11 -3.25 -11.69
N THR A 138 -13.13 -3.97 -12.81
CA THR A 138 -12.66 -5.38 -12.86
C THR A 138 -11.17 -5.55 -12.57
N PHE A 139 -10.38 -4.52 -12.73
CA PHE A 139 -8.94 -4.61 -12.49
C PHE A 139 -8.58 -4.81 -11.00
N VAL A 140 -9.27 -4.14 -10.09
CA VAL A 140 -8.96 -4.25 -8.65
C VAL A 140 -9.17 -5.68 -8.14
N GLY A 141 -10.27 -6.32 -8.53
CA GLY A 141 -10.54 -7.70 -8.15
C GLY A 141 -9.47 -8.70 -8.66
N ARG A 142 -8.92 -8.48 -9.83
CA ARG A 142 -7.84 -9.32 -10.37
C ARG A 142 -6.50 -9.06 -9.71
N ALA A 143 -6.17 -7.82 -9.39
CA ALA A 143 -4.90 -7.46 -8.76
C ALA A 143 -4.81 -7.93 -7.31
N LEU A 144 -5.94 -8.00 -6.60
CA LEU A 144 -6.01 -8.35 -5.19
C LEU A 144 -6.47 -9.79 -4.93
N ASN A 145 -6.62 -10.64 -5.97
CA ASN A 145 -7.09 -12.02 -5.86
C ASN A 145 -8.44 -12.17 -5.14
N PHE A 146 -9.35 -11.21 -5.26
CA PHE A 146 -10.72 -11.39 -4.79
C PHE A 146 -11.38 -12.51 -5.58
N PRO A 147 -12.02 -13.49 -4.91
CA PRO A 147 -12.76 -14.51 -5.61
C PRO A 147 -13.89 -13.84 -6.40
N LEU A 148 -13.78 -13.89 -7.73
CA LEU A 148 -14.89 -13.50 -8.59
C LEU A 148 -16.08 -14.35 -8.17
N ALA A 149 -17.17 -13.70 -7.73
CA ALA A 149 -18.44 -14.39 -7.54
C ALA A 149 -18.71 -15.18 -8.81
N SER A 150 -18.73 -16.51 -8.69
CA SER A 150 -18.99 -17.41 -9.79
C SER A 150 -20.35 -17.04 -10.39
N ALA A 151 -20.34 -16.41 -11.56
CA ALA A 151 -21.51 -16.25 -12.37
C ALA A 151 -21.92 -17.66 -12.83
N SER A 152 -22.75 -18.33 -12.04
CA SER A 152 -23.46 -19.55 -12.42
C SER A 152 -24.53 -19.17 -13.45
N GLY A 153 -24.10 -18.91 -14.67
CA GLY A 153 -24.95 -18.79 -15.82
C GLY A 153 -25.16 -20.17 -16.42
N SER A 154 -26.20 -20.87 -15.97
CA SER A 154 -26.71 -22.06 -16.63
C SER A 154 -27.26 -21.68 -17.99
N THR A 155 -26.46 -21.82 -19.03
CA THR A 155 -26.95 -21.87 -20.41
C THR A 155 -27.59 -23.23 -20.64
N GLN A 156 -28.92 -23.33 -20.46
CA GLN A 156 -29.72 -24.41 -21.01
C GLN A 156 -29.78 -24.21 -22.55
N HIS A 157 -29.14 -25.11 -23.29
CA HIS A 157 -29.41 -25.26 -24.71
C HIS A 157 -30.76 -25.95 -24.90
N PRO A 158 -31.69 -25.39 -25.69
CA PRO A 158 -32.85 -26.17 -26.13
C PRO A 158 -32.44 -27.12 -27.26
N ARG A 159 -32.99 -28.31 -27.23
CA ARG A 159 -32.96 -29.33 -28.28
C ARG A 159 -33.81 -28.92 -29.49
#